data_d5440ac56c415bd07b742c75c0df3472
#
_entry.id   d5440ac56c415bd07b742c75c0df3472
#
_cell.length_a   1.000
_cell.length_b   1.000
_cell.length_c   1.000
_cell.angle_alpha   90.00
_cell.angle_beta   90.00
_cell.angle_gamma   90.00
#
_symmetry.space_group_name_H-M   'P 1'
#
loop_
_entity.id
_entity.type
_entity.pdbx_description
1 polymer ?
#
loop_
_entity_poly.entity_id
_entity_poly.type
_entity_poly.pdbx_seq_one_letter_code
_entity_poly.pdbx_strand_id
1 'polypeptide(L)'
;SVAILITGGVFPVDLGFKFQPTVPPGITVPEWYLTGLYAFLRTQYDKFVTGVLWPGLFIAAIALVPFLDRYKKFSWKDRPWVTSFGIVGLAQILVTTYWGFYISPDSTMPLVERLVIDPINLYVVMILLIPLGIGFSYMMIHLAKEAERKAKLAKDKGPKNVAKIQFSEKWINWIIVALIAF
;
A
#
# COMPACT_ATOMS: atom_id res chain seq x y z
N SER A 1 -13.95 -6.08 21.80
CA SER A 1 -15.33 -5.52 21.84
C SER A 1 -15.38 -4.17 22.55
N VAL A 2 -14.70 -3.97 23.70
CA VAL A 2 -14.69 -2.69 24.46
C VAL A 2 -14.02 -1.57 23.64
N ALA A 3 -12.94 -1.86 22.93
CA ALA A 3 -12.25 -0.88 22.08
C ALA A 3 -13.15 -0.33 20.96
N ILE A 4 -13.99 -1.18 20.37
CA ILE A 4 -14.95 -0.78 19.33
C ILE A 4 -16.03 0.15 19.90
N LEU A 5 -16.52 -0.13 21.10
CA LEU A 5 -17.50 0.72 21.78
C LEU A 5 -16.92 2.08 22.15
N ILE A 6 -15.67 2.11 22.63
CA ILE A 6 -14.97 3.35 22.96
C ILE A 6 -14.72 4.17 21.69
N THR A 7 -14.25 3.53 20.61
CA THR A 7 -13.98 4.24 19.33
C THR A 7 -15.28 4.79 18.72
N GLY A 8 -16.37 4.03 18.75
CA GLY A 8 -17.68 4.47 18.27
C GLY A 8 -18.29 5.59 19.10
N GLY A 9 -17.99 5.61 20.42
CA GLY A 9 -18.43 6.70 21.31
C GLY A 9 -17.61 7.98 21.20
N VAL A 10 -16.30 7.88 20.92
CA VAL A 10 -15.38 9.03 20.77
C VAL A 10 -15.46 9.63 19.37
N PHE A 11 -15.65 8.79 18.35
CA PHE A 11 -15.81 9.19 16.95
C PHE A 11 -17.18 8.77 16.43
N PRO A 12 -18.27 9.46 16.85
CA PRO A 12 -19.59 9.14 16.35
C PRO A 12 -19.64 9.40 14.84
N VAL A 13 -20.15 8.42 14.10
CA VAL A 13 -20.41 8.59 12.67
C VAL A 13 -21.63 9.47 12.52
N ASP A 14 -21.49 10.59 11.82
CA ASP A 14 -22.59 11.48 11.54
C ASP A 14 -23.66 10.76 10.72
N LEU A 15 -24.91 10.91 11.14
CA LEU A 15 -26.04 10.46 10.34
C LEU A 15 -26.09 11.29 9.06
N GLY A 16 -26.12 10.61 7.91
CA GLY A 16 -26.28 11.26 6.61
C GLY A 16 -27.57 12.08 6.52
N PHE A 17 -27.72 12.83 5.45
CA PHE A 17 -28.93 13.62 5.19
C PHE A 17 -30.17 12.73 5.22
N LYS A 18 -31.27 13.29 5.75
CA LYS A 18 -32.58 12.62 5.76
C LYS A 18 -32.95 12.17 4.34
N PHE A 19 -33.33 10.91 4.19
CA PHE A 19 -33.74 10.35 2.90
C PHE A 19 -34.89 11.18 2.30
N GLN A 20 -34.70 11.65 1.07
CA GLN A 20 -35.71 12.32 0.27
C GLN A 20 -35.91 11.56 -1.01
N PRO A 21 -37.13 11.03 -1.30
CA PRO A 21 -37.37 10.20 -2.47
C PRO A 21 -37.14 10.90 -3.81
N THR A 22 -37.15 12.22 -3.83
CA THR A 22 -36.99 13.06 -5.02
C THR A 22 -35.55 13.44 -5.30
N VAL A 23 -34.63 13.23 -4.36
CA VAL A 23 -33.21 13.55 -4.50
C VAL A 23 -32.46 12.26 -4.73
N PRO A 24 -31.73 12.11 -5.87
CA PRO A 24 -30.90 10.95 -6.08
C PRO A 24 -29.87 10.81 -4.95
N PRO A 25 -29.61 9.58 -4.47
CA PRO A 25 -28.61 9.37 -3.43
C PRO A 25 -27.26 9.90 -3.90
N GLY A 26 -26.55 10.58 -3.03
CA GLY A 26 -25.20 11.03 -3.30
C GLY A 26 -24.28 9.86 -3.60
N ILE A 27 -23.11 10.14 -4.18
CA ILE A 27 -22.10 9.11 -4.44
C ILE A 27 -21.69 8.49 -3.11
N THR A 28 -22.05 7.22 -2.91
CA THR A 28 -21.55 6.44 -1.79
C THR A 28 -20.17 5.90 -2.15
N VAL A 29 -19.15 6.45 -1.50
CA VAL A 29 -17.78 5.92 -1.58
C VAL A 29 -17.64 4.88 -0.46
N PRO A 30 -17.10 3.69 -0.73
CA PRO A 30 -16.87 2.71 0.32
C PRO A 30 -15.85 3.19 1.33
N GLU A 31 -15.83 2.58 2.51
CA GLU A 31 -14.84 2.81 3.54
C GLU A 31 -13.41 2.71 2.98
N TRP A 32 -12.48 3.47 3.52
CA TRP A 32 -11.11 3.62 3.01
C TRP A 32 -10.38 2.30 2.75
N TYR A 33 -10.63 1.26 3.55
CA TYR A 33 -10.01 -0.07 3.39
C TYR A 33 -10.58 -0.89 2.22
N LEU A 34 -11.77 -0.55 1.70
CA LEU A 34 -12.38 -1.16 0.51
C LEU A 34 -12.17 -0.33 -0.76
N THR A 35 -11.63 0.87 -0.63
CA THR A 35 -11.50 1.82 -1.74
C THR A 35 -10.60 1.28 -2.85
N GLY A 36 -9.54 0.52 -2.48
CA GLY A 36 -8.67 -0.13 -3.46
C GLY A 36 -9.40 -1.18 -4.31
N LEU A 37 -10.27 -1.97 -3.70
CA LEU A 37 -11.13 -2.93 -4.43
C LEU A 37 -12.15 -2.20 -5.30
N TYR A 38 -12.69 -1.10 -4.81
CA TYR A 38 -13.64 -0.27 -5.55
C TYR A 38 -13.01 0.32 -6.82
N ALA A 39 -11.70 0.63 -6.83
CA ALA A 39 -11.00 1.07 -8.03
C ALA A 39 -11.09 0.05 -9.16
N PHE A 40 -10.91 -1.23 -8.88
CA PHE A 40 -11.07 -2.30 -9.88
C PHE A 40 -12.50 -2.43 -10.40
N LEU A 41 -13.50 -2.30 -9.52
CA LEU A 41 -14.91 -2.38 -9.89
C LEU A 41 -15.33 -1.21 -10.80
N ARG A 42 -14.62 -0.08 -10.75
CA ARG A 42 -14.89 1.10 -11.58
C ARG A 42 -14.28 1.04 -12.98
N THR A 43 -13.49 0.00 -13.30
CA THR A 43 -12.81 -0.13 -14.60
C THR A 43 -13.70 -0.62 -15.74
N GLN A 44 -14.99 -0.83 -15.56
CA GLN A 44 -15.93 -1.34 -16.55
C GLN A 44 -15.64 -2.75 -17.11
N TYR A 45 -14.65 -3.45 -16.60
CA TYR A 45 -14.45 -4.87 -16.92
C TYR A 45 -15.46 -5.76 -16.19
N ASP A 46 -15.46 -7.04 -16.57
CA ASP A 46 -16.28 -8.04 -15.89
C ASP A 46 -16.05 -7.95 -14.37
N LYS A 47 -17.12 -7.64 -13.64
CA LYS A 47 -17.10 -7.44 -12.20
C LYS A 47 -16.68 -8.69 -11.43
N PHE A 48 -16.90 -9.87 -12.00
CA PHE A 48 -16.41 -11.11 -11.42
C PHE A 48 -14.88 -11.17 -11.47
N VAL A 49 -14.29 -10.85 -12.60
CA VAL A 49 -12.82 -10.85 -12.76
C VAL A 49 -12.17 -9.79 -11.88
N THR A 50 -12.70 -8.58 -11.90
CA THR A 50 -12.11 -7.45 -11.17
C THR A 50 -12.41 -7.46 -9.67
N GLY A 51 -13.60 -7.89 -9.28
CA GLY A 51 -14.06 -7.86 -7.89
C GLY A 51 -13.82 -9.14 -7.09
N VAL A 52 -13.69 -10.29 -7.75
CA VAL A 52 -13.55 -11.59 -7.09
C VAL A 52 -12.22 -12.25 -7.43
N LEU A 53 -11.92 -12.40 -8.73
CA LEU A 53 -10.75 -13.16 -9.15
C LEU A 53 -9.43 -12.49 -8.76
N TRP A 54 -9.25 -11.21 -9.07
CA TRP A 54 -8.01 -10.49 -8.74
C TRP A 54 -7.75 -10.38 -7.23
N PRO A 55 -8.71 -9.93 -6.39
CA PRO A 55 -8.51 -9.92 -4.96
C PRO A 55 -8.29 -11.31 -4.38
N GLY A 56 -9.01 -12.32 -4.90
CA GLY A 56 -8.85 -13.71 -4.49
C GLY A 56 -7.44 -14.25 -4.79
N LEU A 57 -6.90 -13.97 -5.98
CA LEU A 57 -5.53 -14.32 -6.34
C LEU A 57 -4.50 -13.61 -5.46
N PHE A 58 -4.72 -12.35 -5.12
CA PHE A 58 -3.83 -11.61 -4.24
C PHE A 58 -3.82 -12.20 -2.83
N ILE A 59 -4.98 -12.51 -2.26
CA ILE A 59 -5.10 -13.17 -0.95
C ILE A 59 -4.46 -14.56 -0.99
N ALA A 60 -4.71 -15.34 -2.05
CA ALA A 60 -4.10 -16.66 -2.23
C ALA A 60 -2.58 -16.58 -2.32
N ALA A 61 -2.04 -15.59 -3.03
CA ALA A 61 -0.60 -15.35 -3.12
C ALA A 61 0.00 -15.04 -1.74
N ILE A 62 -0.64 -14.20 -0.93
CA ILE A 62 -0.20 -13.91 0.45
C ILE A 62 -0.25 -15.20 1.30
N ALA A 63 -1.31 -15.98 1.19
CA ALA A 63 -1.47 -17.22 1.95
C ALA A 63 -0.41 -18.28 1.56
N LEU A 64 0.06 -18.26 0.32
CA LEU A 64 1.10 -19.17 -0.17
C LEU A 64 2.52 -18.78 0.28
N VAL A 65 2.77 -17.52 0.66
CA VAL A 65 4.10 -17.05 1.07
C VAL A 65 4.75 -17.93 2.14
N PRO A 66 4.07 -18.34 3.24
CA PRO A 66 4.68 -19.17 4.27
C PRO A 66 5.09 -20.56 3.77
N PHE A 67 4.40 -21.09 2.75
CA PHE A 67 4.70 -22.41 2.18
C PHE A 67 5.83 -22.37 1.16
N LEU A 68 5.99 -21.24 0.47
CA LEU A 68 7.04 -21.04 -0.52
C LEU A 68 8.33 -20.53 0.11
N ASP A 69 8.25 -19.84 1.24
CA ASP A 69 9.41 -19.26 1.92
C ASP A 69 10.11 -20.33 2.78
N ARG A 70 11.21 -20.85 2.24
CA ARG A 70 12.06 -21.87 2.90
C ARG A 70 13.25 -21.28 3.67
N TYR A 71 13.35 -19.97 3.77
CA TYR A 71 14.48 -19.34 4.46
C TYR A 71 14.38 -19.53 5.98
N LYS A 72 15.52 -19.98 6.59
CA LYS A 72 15.60 -20.17 8.05
C LYS A 72 15.78 -18.88 8.84
N LYS A 73 16.21 -17.80 8.19
CA LYS A 73 16.44 -16.50 8.82
C LYS A 73 15.19 -15.63 8.73
N PHE A 74 14.86 -14.93 9.81
CA PHE A 74 13.64 -14.09 9.90
C PHE A 74 13.88 -12.61 9.48
N SER A 75 15.13 -12.24 9.19
CA SER A 75 15.44 -10.85 8.79
C SER A 75 14.94 -10.58 7.36
N TRP A 76 14.28 -9.44 7.17
CA TRP A 76 13.81 -8.97 5.86
C TRP A 76 14.96 -8.80 4.84
N LYS A 77 16.19 -8.52 5.32
CA LYS A 77 17.41 -8.38 4.50
C LYS A 77 17.88 -9.70 3.88
N ASP A 78 17.53 -10.81 4.51
CA ASP A 78 17.93 -12.15 4.08
C ASP A 78 16.85 -12.84 3.23
N ARG A 79 15.68 -12.19 3.05
CA ARG A 79 14.53 -12.70 2.30
C ARG A 79 14.13 -11.75 1.16
N PRO A 80 14.99 -11.54 0.15
CA PRO A 80 14.77 -10.51 -0.86
C PRO A 80 13.48 -10.67 -1.62
N TRP A 81 13.09 -11.88 -2.02
CA TRP A 81 11.88 -12.08 -2.80
C TRP A 81 10.58 -11.84 -1.99
N VAL A 82 10.52 -12.26 -0.72
CA VAL A 82 9.36 -12.00 0.16
C VAL A 82 9.24 -10.51 0.44
N THR A 83 10.38 -9.86 0.70
CA THR A 83 10.42 -8.40 0.91
C THR A 83 9.98 -7.65 -0.35
N SER A 84 10.44 -8.08 -1.55
CA SER A 84 9.98 -7.50 -2.81
C SER A 84 8.50 -7.70 -3.03
N PHE A 85 7.97 -8.88 -2.76
CA PHE A 85 6.54 -9.16 -2.87
C PHE A 85 5.72 -8.27 -1.93
N GLY A 86 6.16 -8.09 -0.69
CA GLY A 86 5.51 -7.20 0.28
C GLY A 86 5.52 -5.73 -0.16
N ILE A 87 6.66 -5.23 -0.66
CA ILE A 87 6.79 -3.85 -1.13
C ILE A 87 5.92 -3.60 -2.38
N VAL A 88 5.95 -4.51 -3.34
CA VAL A 88 5.10 -4.42 -4.54
C VAL A 88 3.62 -4.44 -4.16
N GLY A 89 3.22 -5.37 -3.29
CA GLY A 89 1.83 -5.48 -2.84
C GLY A 89 1.36 -4.22 -2.12
N LEU A 90 2.19 -3.67 -1.22
CA LEU A 90 1.88 -2.42 -0.53
C LEU A 90 1.74 -1.25 -1.51
N ALA A 91 2.67 -1.11 -2.45
CA ALA A 91 2.61 -0.06 -3.46
C ALA A 91 1.33 -0.17 -4.32
N GLN A 92 0.95 -1.38 -4.71
CA GLN A 92 -0.28 -1.64 -5.46
C GLN A 92 -1.53 -1.28 -4.65
N ILE A 93 -1.58 -1.64 -3.36
CA ILE A 93 -2.70 -1.26 -2.48
C ILE A 93 -2.80 0.26 -2.37
N LEU A 94 -1.70 0.97 -2.16
CA LEU A 94 -1.70 2.43 -2.04
C LEU A 94 -2.20 3.11 -3.31
N VAL A 95 -1.71 2.68 -4.47
CA VAL A 95 -2.12 3.25 -5.77
C VAL A 95 -3.59 2.97 -6.06
N THR A 96 -4.06 1.75 -5.83
CA THR A 96 -5.47 1.42 -6.05
C THR A 96 -6.39 2.14 -5.07
N THR A 97 -5.96 2.33 -3.83
CA THR A 97 -6.69 3.14 -2.84
C THR A 97 -6.81 4.60 -3.28
N TYR A 98 -5.70 5.19 -3.74
CA TYR A 98 -5.70 6.55 -4.28
C TYR A 98 -6.67 6.68 -5.47
N TRP A 99 -6.62 5.76 -6.42
CA TRP A 99 -7.55 5.79 -7.56
C TRP A 99 -9.00 5.51 -7.19
N GLY A 100 -9.22 4.73 -6.16
CA GLY A 100 -10.58 4.50 -5.66
C GLY A 100 -11.25 5.77 -5.13
N PHE A 101 -10.47 6.70 -4.58
CA PHE A 101 -10.95 8.03 -4.16
C PHE A 101 -11.03 9.03 -5.32
N TYR A 102 -10.30 8.80 -6.40
CA TYR A 102 -10.24 9.75 -7.51
C TYR A 102 -11.58 9.82 -8.24
N ILE A 103 -12.07 11.04 -8.42
CA ILE A 103 -13.23 11.37 -9.23
C ILE A 103 -12.76 12.38 -10.27
N SER A 104 -13.09 12.17 -11.55
CA SER A 104 -12.70 13.10 -12.61
C SER A 104 -13.19 14.52 -12.29
N PRO A 105 -12.34 15.53 -12.38
CA PRO A 105 -12.70 16.92 -12.11
C PRO A 105 -13.59 17.52 -13.20
N ASP A 106 -13.75 16.87 -14.36
CA ASP A 106 -14.54 17.38 -15.46
C ASP A 106 -16.02 17.44 -15.08
N SER A 107 -16.53 18.66 -14.89
CA SER A 107 -17.92 18.93 -14.51
C SER A 107 -18.91 18.80 -15.68
N THR A 108 -18.41 18.71 -16.91
CA THR A 108 -19.26 18.62 -18.12
C THR A 108 -19.74 17.19 -18.35
N MET A 109 -19.05 16.19 -17.80
CA MET A 109 -19.41 14.78 -17.93
C MET A 109 -20.51 14.37 -16.92
N PRO A 110 -21.41 13.47 -17.31
CA PRO A 110 -22.32 12.83 -16.37
C PRO A 110 -21.59 12.21 -15.20
N LEU A 111 -22.19 12.24 -14.01
CA LEU A 111 -21.56 11.75 -12.78
C LEU A 111 -21.06 10.30 -12.90
N VAL A 112 -21.81 9.44 -13.58
CA VAL A 112 -21.44 8.04 -13.80
C VAL A 112 -20.14 7.90 -14.59
N GLU A 113 -19.96 8.72 -15.63
CA GLU A 113 -18.73 8.70 -16.44
C GLU A 113 -17.54 9.26 -15.69
N ARG A 114 -17.74 10.24 -14.81
CA ARG A 114 -16.67 10.78 -13.94
C ARG A 114 -16.13 9.77 -12.93
N LEU A 115 -16.91 8.74 -12.64
CA LEU A 115 -16.51 7.66 -11.72
C LEU A 115 -15.72 6.55 -12.41
N VAL A 116 -15.77 6.48 -13.75
CA VAL A 116 -15.08 5.43 -14.50
C VAL A 116 -13.56 5.65 -14.46
N ILE A 117 -12.84 4.58 -14.18
CA ILE A 117 -11.39 4.54 -14.27
C ILE A 117 -11.01 3.88 -15.59
N ASP A 118 -10.12 4.52 -16.35
CA ASP A 118 -9.56 3.91 -17.56
C ASP A 118 -8.77 2.65 -17.17
N PRO A 119 -9.22 1.47 -17.64
CA PRO A 119 -8.60 0.21 -17.28
C PRO A 119 -7.14 0.12 -17.76
N ILE A 120 -6.84 0.68 -18.94
CA ILE A 120 -5.49 0.62 -19.52
C ILE A 120 -4.50 1.35 -18.60
N ASN A 121 -4.85 2.56 -18.17
CA ASN A 121 -4.01 3.34 -17.26
C ASN A 121 -3.81 2.63 -15.92
N LEU A 122 -4.87 2.06 -15.34
CA LEU A 122 -4.77 1.33 -14.07
C LEU A 122 -3.83 0.14 -14.20
N TYR A 123 -4.03 -0.73 -15.20
CA TYR A 123 -3.22 -1.94 -15.36
C TYR A 123 -1.78 -1.64 -15.76
N VAL A 124 -1.54 -0.65 -16.60
CA VAL A 124 -0.17 -0.22 -16.95
C VAL A 124 0.59 0.21 -15.71
N VAL A 125 -0.01 1.03 -14.86
CA VAL A 125 0.64 1.45 -13.61
C VAL A 125 0.83 0.28 -12.65
N MET A 126 -0.15 -0.62 -12.51
CA MET A 126 -0.01 -1.83 -11.68
C MET A 126 1.14 -2.73 -12.15
N ILE A 127 1.32 -2.89 -13.46
CA ILE A 127 2.43 -3.68 -14.03
C ILE A 127 3.76 -2.96 -13.82
N LEU A 128 3.83 -1.64 -14.03
CA LEU A 128 5.05 -0.85 -13.82
C LEU A 128 5.51 -0.84 -12.35
N LEU A 129 4.59 -0.93 -11.40
CA LEU A 129 4.93 -1.02 -9.98
C LEU A 129 5.68 -2.31 -9.63
N ILE A 130 5.55 -3.38 -10.41
CA ILE A 130 6.25 -4.64 -10.14
C ILE A 130 7.77 -4.46 -10.26
N PRO A 131 8.35 -4.09 -11.41
CA PRO A 131 9.79 -3.91 -11.53
C PRO A 131 10.32 -2.76 -10.65
N LEU A 132 9.56 -1.69 -10.48
CA LEU A 132 9.94 -0.58 -9.61
C LEU A 132 10.01 -1.01 -8.14
N GLY A 133 9.01 -1.74 -7.65
CA GLY A 133 8.98 -2.25 -6.27
C GLY A 133 10.07 -3.29 -6.02
N ILE A 134 10.35 -4.17 -6.98
CA ILE A 134 11.47 -5.10 -6.91
C ILE A 134 12.79 -4.34 -6.85
N GLY A 135 13.04 -3.41 -7.76
CA GLY A 135 14.25 -2.60 -7.78
C GLY A 135 14.45 -1.83 -6.48
N PHE A 136 13.39 -1.19 -5.97
CA PHE A 136 13.40 -0.48 -4.71
C PHE A 136 13.73 -1.40 -3.52
N SER A 137 13.15 -2.61 -3.47
CA SER A 137 13.42 -3.57 -2.40
C SER A 137 14.89 -4.02 -2.39
N TYR A 138 15.46 -4.34 -3.55
CA TYR A 138 16.87 -4.71 -3.66
C TYR A 138 17.79 -3.55 -3.27
N MET A 139 17.47 -2.33 -3.67
CA MET A 139 18.21 -1.12 -3.27
C MET A 139 18.19 -0.97 -1.73
N MET A 140 17.01 -1.08 -1.11
CA MET A 140 16.87 -0.99 0.35
C MET A 140 17.67 -2.08 1.08
N ILE A 141 17.62 -3.32 0.59
CA ILE A 141 18.40 -4.44 1.15
C ILE A 141 19.90 -4.17 1.03
N HIS A 142 20.34 -3.69 -0.13
CA HIS A 142 21.75 -3.37 -0.37
C HIS A 142 22.24 -2.27 0.58
N LEU A 143 21.51 -1.16 0.68
CA LEU A 143 21.83 -0.06 1.58
C LEU A 143 21.88 -0.51 3.04
N ALA A 144 20.93 -1.35 3.45
CA ALA A 144 20.88 -1.86 4.81
C ALA A 144 22.07 -2.78 5.13
N LYS A 145 22.48 -3.65 4.19
CA LYS A 145 23.67 -4.50 4.34
C LYS A 145 24.97 -3.69 4.37
N GLU A 146 25.07 -2.66 3.54
CA GLU A 146 26.21 -1.73 3.57
C GLU A 146 26.31 -0.97 4.90
N ALA A 147 25.18 -0.48 5.42
CA ALA A 147 25.14 0.20 6.71
C ALA A 147 25.60 -0.73 7.84
N GLU A 148 25.16 -1.99 7.85
CA GLU A 148 25.65 -2.99 8.81
C GLU A 148 27.13 -3.28 8.68
N ARG A 149 27.63 -3.41 7.45
CA ARG A 149 29.06 -3.61 7.19
C ARG A 149 29.88 -2.44 7.72
N LYS A 150 29.46 -1.20 7.45
CA LYS A 150 30.12 0.00 7.94
C LYS A 150 30.05 0.08 9.46
N ALA A 151 28.93 -0.27 10.08
CA ALA A 151 28.79 -0.32 11.54
C ALA A 151 29.72 -1.35 12.20
N LYS A 152 29.87 -2.54 11.60
CA LYS A 152 30.81 -3.57 12.07
C LYS A 152 32.26 -3.08 11.98
N LEU A 153 32.66 -2.50 10.85
CA LEU A 153 34.01 -1.95 10.65
C LEU A 153 34.33 -0.79 11.60
N ALA A 154 33.31 0.00 11.98
CA ALA A 154 33.49 1.09 12.93
C ALA A 154 33.63 0.58 14.36
N LYS A 155 32.95 -0.48 14.74
CA LYS A 155 33.15 -1.14 16.04
C LYS A 155 34.57 -1.71 16.19
N ASP A 156 35.13 -2.24 15.11
CA ASP A 156 36.50 -2.81 15.10
C ASP A 156 37.59 -1.73 15.19
N LYS A 157 37.30 -0.49 14.74
CA LYS A 157 38.27 0.63 14.72
C LYS A 157 38.24 1.54 15.95
N GLY A 158 37.41 1.24 16.98
CA GLY A 158 37.31 1.99 18.23
C GLY A 158 36.31 3.15 18.27
N PRO A 159 36.06 3.77 19.43
CA PRO A 159 34.85 4.57 19.69
C PRO A 159 34.77 5.93 18.98
N LYS A 160 35.85 6.45 18.40
CA LYS A 160 35.86 7.78 17.77
C LYS A 160 35.05 7.87 16.44
N ASN A 161 34.71 6.75 15.82
CA ASN A 161 33.99 6.73 14.55
C ASN A 161 32.49 6.35 14.65
N VAL A 162 32.01 6.01 15.85
CA VAL A 162 30.63 5.56 16.07
C VAL A 162 29.62 6.71 15.90
N ALA A 163 30.01 7.94 16.29
CA ALA A 163 29.13 9.11 16.21
C ALA A 163 28.71 9.48 14.78
N LYS A 164 29.57 9.26 13.77
CA LYS A 164 29.29 9.58 12.37
C LYS A 164 28.31 8.59 11.71
N ILE A 165 28.26 7.35 12.21
CA ILE A 165 27.37 6.30 11.67
C ILE A 165 25.98 6.41 12.27
N GLN A 166 25.86 6.85 13.53
CA GLN A 166 24.59 7.05 14.19
C GLN A 166 23.74 8.16 13.53
N PHE A 167 24.40 9.12 12.87
CA PHE A 167 23.72 10.16 12.09
C PHE A 167 23.08 9.61 10.79
N SER A 168 23.70 8.62 10.17
CA SER A 168 23.17 7.96 8.95
C SER A 168 21.98 7.04 9.25
N GLU A 169 21.98 6.32 10.38
CA GLU A 169 20.84 5.48 10.78
C GLU A 169 19.61 6.31 11.13
N LYS A 170 19.78 7.47 11.73
CA LYS A 170 18.67 8.40 12.01
C LYS A 170 17.95 8.84 10.73
N TRP A 171 18.69 9.13 9.66
CA TRP A 171 18.08 9.53 8.38
C TRP A 171 17.29 8.39 7.74
N ILE A 172 17.78 7.16 7.81
CA ILE A 172 17.05 5.99 7.28
C ILE A 172 15.76 5.76 8.08
N ASN A 173 15.81 5.88 9.40
CA ASN A 173 14.62 5.78 10.25
C ASN A 173 13.62 6.91 9.99
N TRP A 174 14.07 8.13 9.73
CA TRP A 174 13.20 9.24 9.35
C TRP A 174 12.53 9.04 7.98
N ILE A 175 13.24 8.47 7.01
CA ILE A 175 12.67 8.14 5.70
C ILE A 175 11.61 7.05 5.85
N ILE A 176 11.85 6.04 6.68
CA ILE A 176 10.88 4.98 6.97
C ILE A 176 9.64 5.55 7.69
N VAL A 177 9.84 6.40 8.68
CA VAL A 177 8.74 7.07 9.40
C VAL A 177 7.96 8.01 8.46
N ALA A 178 8.63 8.76 7.58
CA ALA A 178 7.98 9.61 6.60
C ALA A 178 7.16 8.82 5.56
N LEU A 179 7.62 7.62 5.17
CA LEU A 179 6.89 6.71 4.27
C LEU A 179 5.68 6.04 4.95
N ILE A 180 5.67 5.93 6.27
CA ILE A 180 4.55 5.36 7.04
C ILE A 180 3.52 6.45 7.42
N ALA A 181 3.95 7.70 7.49
CA ALA A 181 3.11 8.83 7.90
C ALA A 181 2.35 9.51 6.72
N PHE A 182 2.59 9.08 5.46
CA PHE A 182 1.88 9.51 4.25
C PHE A 182 0.91 8.42 3.77
#